data_6514f9f6540a1b1be1fa8df8f333079b
#
_entry.id   6514f9f6540a1b1be1fa8df8f333079b
#
_cell.length_a   1.000
_cell.length_b   1.000
_cell.length_c   1.000
_cell.angle_alpha   90.00
_cell.angle_beta   90.00
_cell.angle_gamma   90.00
#
_symmetry.space_group_name_H-M   'P 1'
#
loop_
_entity.id
_entity.type
_entity.pdbx_description
1 polymer ?
#
loop_
_entity_poly.entity_id
_entity_poly.type
_entity_poly.pdbx_seq_one_letter_code
_entity_poly.pdbx_strand_id
1 'polypeptide(L)'
;MEVSLLKEKHKELIKWLSALPSFFETDTQIFVHAGVDEEAGEDWKWGTSDEVFLWKYPATLGKFVKDVIAGHIGTAGLAEDAGFHDIYYDGMSHYYIDGSVYKQGKLLLMAYDEEKRKYYQVENGRKITINSMGKGGL
;
A
#
# COMPACT_ATOMS: atom_id res chain seq x y z
N MET A 1 11.83 15.52 20.85
CA MET A 1 13.21 15.47 20.29
C MET A 1 13.23 16.28 19.00
N GLU A 2 14.15 17.21 18.91
CA GLU A 2 14.26 18.02 17.69
C GLU A 2 14.71 17.20 16.50
N VAL A 3 14.11 17.46 15.33
CA VAL A 3 14.46 16.81 14.07
C VAL A 3 15.94 16.99 13.71
N SER A 4 16.49 18.18 13.98
CA SER A 4 17.91 18.48 13.76
C SER A 4 18.84 17.57 14.56
N LEU A 5 18.49 17.28 15.82
CA LEU A 5 19.25 16.38 16.68
C LEU A 5 19.20 14.94 16.20
N LEU A 6 18.04 14.49 15.72
CA LEU A 6 17.88 13.17 15.09
C LEU A 6 18.75 13.04 13.85
N LYS A 7 18.75 14.05 12.99
CA LYS A 7 19.55 14.07 11.75
C LYS A 7 21.05 14.00 12.05
N GLU A 8 21.51 14.72 13.07
CA GLU A 8 22.90 14.69 13.48
C GLU A 8 23.30 13.35 14.08
N LYS A 9 22.49 12.81 14.98
CA LYS A 9 22.76 11.58 15.73
C LYS A 9 22.68 10.32 14.86
N HIS A 10 21.81 10.34 13.83
CA HIS A 10 21.54 9.19 12.96
C HIS A 10 21.80 9.49 11.48
N LYS A 11 22.82 10.26 11.21
CA LYS A 11 23.16 10.77 9.87
C LYS A 11 23.25 9.67 8.82
N GLU A 12 23.94 8.57 9.12
CA GLU A 12 24.12 7.47 8.17
C GLU A 12 22.81 6.70 7.92
N LEU A 13 22.01 6.50 8.96
CA LEU A 13 20.71 5.86 8.84
C LEU A 13 19.75 6.71 7.98
N ILE A 14 19.72 8.01 8.23
CA ILE A 14 18.88 8.94 7.46
C ILE A 14 19.32 8.99 6.00
N LYS A 15 20.62 9.01 5.74
CA LYS A 15 21.17 8.97 4.39
C LYS A 15 20.74 7.70 3.67
N TRP A 16 20.84 6.56 4.35
CA TRP A 16 20.40 5.26 3.80
C TRP A 16 18.89 5.27 3.49
N LEU A 17 18.06 5.72 4.44
CA LEU A 17 16.61 5.82 4.24
C LEU A 17 16.24 6.74 3.06
N SER A 18 16.96 7.87 2.93
CA SER A 18 16.71 8.83 1.84
C SER A 18 17.10 8.29 0.47
N ALA A 19 17.98 7.28 0.42
CA ALA A 19 18.42 6.64 -0.81
C ALA A 19 17.54 5.44 -1.22
N LEU A 20 16.57 5.04 -0.39
CA LEU A 20 15.68 3.94 -0.73
C LEU A 20 14.79 4.31 -1.93
N PRO A 21 14.49 3.33 -2.80
CA PRO A 21 13.60 3.58 -3.92
C PRO A 21 12.17 3.88 -3.43
N SER A 22 11.42 4.67 -4.21
CA SER A 22 10.05 5.07 -3.89
C SER A 22 9.03 3.98 -4.15
N PHE A 23 9.38 2.98 -4.95
CA PHE A 23 8.51 1.86 -5.29
C PHE A 23 9.33 0.61 -5.61
N PHE A 24 8.66 -0.52 -5.61
CA PHE A 24 9.16 -1.79 -6.15
C PHE A 24 8.12 -2.34 -7.12
N GLU A 25 8.54 -2.85 -8.27
CA GLU A 25 7.62 -3.42 -9.24
C GLU A 25 8.03 -4.82 -9.69
N THR A 26 7.03 -5.61 -10.05
CA THR A 26 7.16 -6.86 -10.80
C THR A 26 6.45 -6.69 -12.15
N ASP A 27 6.36 -7.74 -12.94
CA ASP A 27 5.61 -7.70 -14.20
C ASP A 27 4.13 -7.33 -14.00
N THR A 28 3.55 -7.70 -12.86
CA THR A 28 2.11 -7.54 -12.60
C THR A 28 1.77 -6.70 -11.38
N GLN A 29 2.75 -6.24 -10.61
CA GLN A 29 2.54 -5.61 -9.32
C GLN A 29 3.35 -4.33 -9.14
N ILE A 30 2.80 -3.40 -8.39
CA ILE A 30 3.48 -2.19 -7.91
C ILE A 30 3.33 -2.14 -6.39
N PHE A 31 4.46 -2.11 -5.69
CA PHE A 31 4.51 -1.92 -4.24
C PHE A 31 4.96 -0.50 -3.97
N VAL A 32 4.18 0.25 -3.24
CA VAL A 32 4.41 1.69 -3.03
C VAL A 32 3.86 2.11 -1.66
N HIS A 33 4.40 3.21 -1.10
CA HIS A 33 3.90 3.68 0.19
C HIS A 33 2.46 4.17 0.12
N ALA A 34 2.17 5.17 -0.73
CA ALA A 34 0.84 5.79 -0.81
C ALA A 34 0.11 5.51 -2.13
N GLY A 35 0.80 5.53 -3.24
CA GLY A 35 0.19 5.30 -4.54
C GLY A 35 1.03 5.85 -5.69
N VAL A 36 0.45 5.80 -6.89
CA VAL A 36 1.05 6.31 -8.11
C VAL A 36 0.07 7.25 -8.81
N ASP A 37 0.55 8.04 -9.76
CA ASP A 37 -0.30 8.84 -10.63
C ASP A 37 -0.91 7.93 -11.70
N GLU A 38 -2.15 7.50 -11.46
CA GLU A 38 -2.82 6.55 -12.35
C GLU A 38 -3.37 7.19 -13.60
N GLU A 39 -3.48 8.54 -13.65
CA GLU A 39 -3.84 9.25 -14.87
C GLU A 39 -2.73 9.12 -15.93
N ALA A 40 -1.48 8.89 -15.51
CA ALA A 40 -0.37 8.63 -16.42
C ALA A 40 -0.45 7.24 -17.10
N GLY A 41 -1.33 6.35 -16.66
CA GLY A 41 -1.51 5.02 -17.25
C GLY A 41 -0.22 4.20 -17.27
N GLU A 42 0.16 3.71 -18.46
CA GLU A 42 1.39 2.91 -18.63
C GLU A 42 2.66 3.69 -18.27
N ASP A 43 2.61 5.01 -18.33
CA ASP A 43 3.74 5.89 -18.00
C ASP A 43 3.81 6.27 -16.52
N TRP A 44 3.07 5.58 -15.65
CA TRP A 44 2.98 5.86 -14.21
C TRP A 44 4.35 6.04 -13.55
N LYS A 45 5.31 5.23 -13.95
CA LYS A 45 6.67 5.25 -13.38
C LYS A 45 7.36 6.60 -13.56
N TRP A 46 7.16 7.22 -14.72
CA TRP A 46 7.75 8.51 -15.07
C TRP A 46 6.85 9.69 -14.73
N GLY A 47 5.55 9.47 -14.75
CA GLY A 47 4.54 10.49 -14.47
C GLY A 47 4.27 10.74 -12.99
N THR A 48 4.72 9.86 -12.09
CA THR A 48 4.47 9.99 -10.66
C THR A 48 5.59 10.79 -9.98
N SER A 49 5.23 11.85 -9.26
CA SER A 49 6.18 12.62 -8.43
C SER A 49 6.44 11.91 -7.10
N ASP A 50 7.55 12.27 -6.44
CA ASP A 50 7.87 11.75 -5.10
C ASP A 50 6.78 12.07 -4.09
N GLU A 51 6.16 13.24 -4.20
CA GLU A 51 5.05 13.63 -3.34
C GLU A 51 3.87 12.67 -3.49
N VAL A 52 3.53 12.26 -4.72
CA VAL A 52 2.45 11.29 -4.96
C VAL A 52 2.82 9.92 -4.42
N PHE A 53 4.03 9.43 -4.68
CA PHE A 53 4.48 8.14 -4.15
C PHE A 53 4.33 8.05 -2.62
N LEU A 54 4.60 9.15 -1.91
CA LEU A 54 4.70 9.17 -0.46
C LEU A 54 3.44 9.69 0.24
N TRP A 55 2.64 10.54 -0.41
CA TRP A 55 1.58 11.30 0.24
C TRP A 55 0.23 11.27 -0.48
N LYS A 56 0.10 10.48 -1.52
CA LYS A 56 -1.15 10.44 -2.32
C LYS A 56 -2.39 10.33 -1.42
N TYR A 57 -3.32 11.26 -1.58
CA TYR A 57 -4.63 11.28 -0.94
C TYR A 57 -5.62 12.05 -1.82
N PRO A 58 -6.84 11.58 -2.02
CA PRO A 58 -7.39 10.30 -1.58
C PRO A 58 -6.79 9.10 -2.33
N ALA A 59 -7.08 7.90 -1.83
CA ALA A 59 -6.70 6.67 -2.48
C ALA A 59 -7.47 6.51 -3.81
N THR A 60 -6.82 5.96 -4.83
CA THR A 60 -7.48 5.59 -6.08
C THR A 60 -8.02 4.16 -5.97
N LEU A 61 -9.19 3.94 -6.52
CA LEU A 61 -9.84 2.64 -6.66
C LEU A 61 -10.17 2.41 -8.14
N GLY A 62 -10.33 1.15 -8.52
CA GLY A 62 -10.71 0.77 -9.87
C GLY A 62 -9.62 0.01 -10.62
N LYS A 63 -9.81 -0.13 -11.92
CA LYS A 63 -8.86 -0.88 -12.76
C LYS A 63 -7.63 -0.05 -13.08
N PHE A 64 -6.46 -0.69 -12.94
CA PHE A 64 -5.19 -0.10 -13.37
C PHE A 64 -4.37 -1.11 -14.16
N VAL A 65 -3.25 -0.68 -14.73
CA VAL A 65 -2.38 -1.51 -15.59
C VAL A 65 -1.68 -2.63 -14.84
N LYS A 66 -1.47 -2.47 -13.53
CA LYS A 66 -0.91 -3.48 -12.62
C LYS A 66 -1.68 -3.45 -11.30
N ASP A 67 -1.53 -4.50 -10.52
CA ASP A 67 -2.03 -4.48 -9.14
C ASP A 67 -1.19 -3.51 -8.30
N VAL A 68 -1.86 -2.65 -7.56
CA VAL A 68 -1.21 -1.66 -6.67
C VAL A 68 -1.38 -2.10 -5.24
N ILE A 69 -0.28 -2.33 -4.55
CA ILE A 69 -0.25 -2.66 -3.13
C ILE A 69 0.32 -1.46 -2.37
N ALA A 70 -0.50 -0.81 -1.56
CA ALA A 70 -0.15 0.43 -0.88
C ALA A 70 -0.60 0.46 0.58
N GLY A 71 0.05 1.31 1.36
CA GLY A 71 -0.34 1.66 2.72
C GLY A 71 -0.88 3.08 2.79
N HIS A 72 -0.42 3.85 3.79
CA HIS A 72 -0.68 5.27 3.99
C HIS A 72 -2.14 5.64 4.31
N ILE A 73 -3.09 5.09 3.57
CA ILE A 73 -4.53 5.30 3.80
C ILE A 73 -5.06 4.15 4.65
N GLY A 74 -5.61 4.46 5.81
CA GLY A 74 -6.17 3.46 6.71
C GLY A 74 -7.35 2.71 6.08
N THR A 75 -7.33 1.38 6.19
CA THR A 75 -8.36 0.53 5.56
C THR A 75 -9.76 0.76 6.14
N ALA A 76 -9.85 1.17 7.40
CA ALA A 76 -11.14 1.53 8.02
C ALA A 76 -11.83 2.68 7.28
N GLY A 77 -11.07 3.68 6.86
CA GLY A 77 -11.59 4.78 6.07
C GLY A 77 -12.07 4.36 4.69
N LEU A 78 -11.33 3.49 4.02
CA LEU A 78 -11.69 2.95 2.71
C LEU A 78 -12.94 2.08 2.76
N ALA A 79 -13.08 1.27 3.82
CA ALA A 79 -14.24 0.41 4.03
C ALA A 79 -15.46 1.18 4.55
N GLU A 80 -15.28 2.43 4.94
CA GLU A 80 -16.33 3.23 5.63
C GLU A 80 -16.84 2.49 6.89
N ASP A 81 -15.96 1.79 7.57
CA ASP A 81 -16.24 0.98 8.75
C ASP A 81 -15.10 1.14 9.76
N ALA A 82 -15.35 1.82 10.86
CA ALA A 82 -14.35 2.08 11.90
C ALA A 82 -13.79 0.81 12.54
N GLY A 83 -14.49 -0.32 12.45
CA GLY A 83 -14.04 -1.61 12.94
C GLY A 83 -13.26 -2.45 11.93
N PHE A 84 -13.14 -1.99 10.69
CA PHE A 84 -12.41 -2.73 9.65
C PHE A 84 -10.93 -2.38 9.69
N HIS A 85 -10.09 -3.36 9.99
CA HIS A 85 -8.63 -3.20 10.08
C HIS A 85 -7.87 -4.31 9.36
N ASP A 86 -8.52 -4.96 8.41
CA ASP A 86 -7.92 -5.97 7.54
C ASP A 86 -7.45 -5.36 6.21
N ILE A 87 -6.86 -6.17 5.34
CA ILE A 87 -6.47 -5.75 4.01
C ILE A 87 -7.73 -5.38 3.22
N TYR A 88 -7.73 -4.17 2.65
CA TYR A 88 -8.81 -3.69 1.78
C TYR A 88 -8.47 -4.02 0.33
N TYR A 89 -9.36 -4.71 -0.36
CA TYR A 89 -9.27 -4.98 -1.80
C TYR A 89 -10.49 -4.42 -2.51
N ASP A 90 -10.26 -3.59 -3.54
CA ASP A 90 -11.35 -2.93 -4.28
C ASP A 90 -12.08 -3.83 -5.29
N GLY A 91 -11.63 -5.07 -5.45
CA GLY A 91 -12.19 -6.01 -6.43
C GLY A 91 -11.62 -5.87 -7.83
N MET A 92 -10.67 -4.97 -8.03
CA MET A 92 -10.06 -4.68 -9.34
C MET A 92 -8.53 -4.73 -9.29
N SER A 93 -7.88 -3.62 -8.99
CA SER A 93 -6.42 -3.53 -9.04
C SER A 93 -5.77 -3.04 -7.75
N HIS A 94 -6.53 -2.68 -6.71
CA HIS A 94 -5.95 -2.04 -5.52
C HIS A 94 -6.10 -2.86 -4.26
N TYR A 95 -4.97 -3.03 -3.56
CA TYR A 95 -4.87 -3.63 -2.24
C TYR A 95 -4.25 -2.61 -1.29
N TYR A 96 -4.97 -2.23 -0.23
CA TYR A 96 -4.48 -1.32 0.79
C TYR A 96 -4.24 -2.09 2.08
N ILE A 97 -3.04 -1.95 2.64
CA ILE A 97 -2.56 -2.79 3.75
C ILE A 97 -2.24 -2.01 5.03
N ASP A 98 -2.75 -0.78 5.16
CA ASP A 98 -2.59 -0.01 6.39
C ASP A 98 -3.78 -0.24 7.33
N GLY A 99 -3.65 -1.22 8.21
CA GLY A 99 -4.66 -1.55 9.23
C GLY A 99 -4.58 -0.67 10.47
N SER A 100 -3.81 0.43 10.45
CA SER A 100 -3.59 1.31 11.59
C SER A 100 -2.89 0.60 12.76
N VAL A 101 -1.77 -0.06 12.46
CA VAL A 101 -1.01 -0.87 13.43
C VAL A 101 -0.69 -0.10 14.73
N TYR A 102 -0.43 1.19 14.63
CA TYR A 102 -0.18 2.04 15.80
C TYR A 102 -1.33 2.04 16.80
N LYS A 103 -2.57 2.03 16.30
CA LYS A 103 -3.77 2.01 17.14
C LYS A 103 -4.22 0.60 17.50
N GLN A 104 -4.09 -0.33 16.56
CA GLN A 104 -4.63 -1.69 16.70
C GLN A 104 -3.64 -2.70 17.26
N GLY A 105 -2.34 -2.39 17.22
CA GLY A 105 -1.30 -3.32 17.68
C GLY A 105 -1.12 -4.55 16.77
N LYS A 106 -1.75 -4.56 15.58
CA LYS A 106 -1.71 -5.67 14.64
C LYS A 106 -1.15 -5.19 13.31
N LEU A 107 -0.07 -5.80 12.84
CA LEU A 107 0.53 -5.55 11.53
C LEU A 107 -0.11 -6.48 10.50
N LEU A 108 -0.63 -5.93 9.44
CA LEU A 108 -1.16 -6.71 8.32
C LEU A 108 -0.03 -7.30 7.49
N LEU A 109 -0.15 -8.57 7.16
CA LEU A 109 0.77 -9.27 6.27
C LEU A 109 -0.02 -9.81 5.06
N MET A 110 0.57 -9.65 3.88
CA MET A 110 0.00 -10.17 2.63
C MET A 110 0.94 -11.22 2.05
N ALA A 111 0.37 -12.31 1.54
CA ALA A 111 1.06 -13.30 0.75
C ALA A 111 0.48 -13.35 -0.66
N TYR A 112 1.33 -13.58 -1.66
CA TYR A 112 0.94 -13.77 -3.04
C TYR A 112 1.37 -15.16 -3.52
N ASP A 113 0.41 -15.90 -4.05
CA ASP A 113 0.65 -17.21 -4.67
C ASP A 113 0.78 -17.00 -6.18
N GLU A 114 2.00 -17.11 -6.69
CA GLU A 114 2.30 -16.86 -8.11
C GLU A 114 1.62 -17.88 -9.05
N GLU A 115 1.47 -19.13 -8.64
CA GLU A 115 0.84 -20.16 -9.44
C GLU A 115 -0.66 -19.91 -9.61
N LYS A 116 -1.31 -19.56 -8.50
CA LYS A 116 -2.76 -19.27 -8.46
C LYS A 116 -3.08 -17.82 -8.81
N ARG A 117 -2.06 -16.94 -8.85
CA ARG A 117 -2.21 -15.49 -9.02
C ARG A 117 -3.22 -14.91 -8.02
N LYS A 118 -3.05 -15.28 -6.74
CA LYS A 118 -4.00 -14.95 -5.70
C LYS A 118 -3.30 -14.38 -4.47
N TYR A 119 -3.91 -13.36 -3.88
CA TYR A 119 -3.45 -12.72 -2.65
C TYR A 119 -4.20 -13.22 -1.44
N TYR A 120 -3.51 -13.31 -0.33
CA TYR A 120 -4.05 -13.72 0.98
C TYR A 120 -3.57 -12.79 2.07
N GLN A 121 -4.42 -12.55 3.07
CA GLN A 121 -3.98 -12.00 4.34
C GLN A 121 -3.42 -13.16 5.17
N VAL A 122 -2.29 -12.94 5.84
CA VAL A 122 -1.67 -13.98 6.67
C VAL A 122 -1.86 -13.62 8.14
N GLU A 123 -2.49 -14.51 8.90
CA GLU A 123 -2.65 -14.38 10.35
C GLU A 123 -2.27 -15.70 11.04
N ASN A 124 -1.38 -15.61 12.04
CA ASN A 124 -0.96 -16.77 12.82
C ASN A 124 -0.50 -17.94 11.92
N GLY A 125 0.23 -17.63 10.83
CA GLY A 125 0.71 -18.61 9.88
C GLY A 125 -0.35 -19.18 8.94
N ARG A 126 -1.57 -18.67 8.96
CA ARG A 126 -2.69 -19.11 8.12
C ARG A 126 -2.99 -18.11 7.02
N LYS A 127 -3.28 -18.61 5.83
CA LYS A 127 -3.72 -17.80 4.69
C LYS A 127 -5.24 -17.60 4.76
N ILE A 128 -5.66 -16.34 4.79
CA ILE A 128 -7.08 -15.96 4.82
C ILE A 128 -7.40 -15.30 3.48
N THR A 129 -8.48 -15.71 2.85
CA THR A 129 -8.93 -15.13 1.59
C THR A 129 -9.28 -13.66 1.77
N ILE A 130 -8.79 -12.81 0.86
CA ILE A 130 -9.14 -11.40 0.81
C ILE A 130 -10.36 -11.23 -0.08
N ASN A 131 -11.46 -10.79 0.52
CA ASN A 131 -12.70 -10.55 -0.22
C ASN A 131 -12.73 -9.14 -0.79
N SER A 132 -13.33 -8.99 -1.97
CA SER A 132 -13.57 -7.68 -2.57
C SER A 132 -14.51 -6.86 -1.69
N MET A 133 -14.10 -5.61 -1.41
CA MET A 133 -14.90 -4.62 -0.68
C MET A 133 -15.49 -3.57 -1.63
N GLY A 134 -15.19 -3.65 -2.92
CA GLY A 134 -15.61 -2.67 -3.90
C GLY A 134 -17.12 -2.70 -4.16
N LYS A 135 -17.77 -1.52 -4.13
CA LYS A 135 -19.19 -1.37 -4.44
C LYS A 135 -19.49 -1.59 -5.93
N GLY A 136 -18.47 -1.60 -6.80
CA GLY A 136 -18.59 -1.80 -8.24
C GLY A 136 -18.57 -3.26 -8.69
N GLY A 137 -18.46 -4.20 -7.77
CA GLY A 137 -18.45 -5.64 -8.04
C GLY A 137 -19.82 -6.30 -8.10
N LEU A 138 -20.84 -5.49 -8.14
CA LEU A 138 -22.24 -5.96 -8.27
C LEU A 138 -22.67 -5.99 -9.73
#